data_1af138c69db5d56905cdf3044a63641e
#
_entry.id   1af138c69db5d56905cdf3044a63641e
#
_cell.length_a   1.000
_cell.length_b   1.000
_cell.length_c   1.000
_cell.angle_alpha   90.00
_cell.angle_beta   90.00
_cell.angle_gamma   90.00
#
_symmetry.space_group_name_H-M   'P 1'
#
loop_
_entity.id
_entity.type
_entity.pdbx_description
1 polymer ?
#
loop_
_entity_poly.entity_id
_entity_poly.type
_entity_poly.pdbx_seq_one_letter_code
_entity_poly.pdbx_strand_id
1 'polypeptide(L)'
;MANRYMGEIISTLRREKGMTQRELADMLNITDKAVSKWERDIAFPDTQTIPKLAEILGVSVEELMNAKSAPITGHRGAGYLINIILKAIPVAMGVVVIVASLLGELDSKSGFTLIGIGLASVGVYLLENKD
;
A
#
# COMPACT_ATOMS: atom_id res chain seq x y z
N MET A 1 7.38 14.40 -20.46
CA MET A 1 7.84 13.21 -19.70
C MET A 1 6.99 13.10 -18.44
N ALA A 2 6.38 11.93 -18.23
CA ALA A 2 5.51 11.72 -17.07
C ALA A 2 6.32 11.88 -15.80
N ASN A 3 5.78 12.63 -14.87
CA ASN A 3 6.35 12.96 -13.58
C ASN A 3 6.25 11.73 -12.65
N ARG A 4 7.18 10.79 -12.79
CA ARG A 4 7.18 9.52 -12.06
C ARG A 4 7.91 9.64 -10.73
N TYR A 5 7.41 8.98 -9.72
CA TYR A 5 8.08 8.85 -8.43
C TYR A 5 9.21 7.82 -8.53
N MET A 6 10.27 7.99 -7.73
CA MET A 6 11.44 7.11 -7.75
C MET A 6 11.06 5.64 -7.51
N GLY A 7 10.16 5.37 -6.57
CA GLY A 7 9.70 4.02 -6.28
C GLY A 7 8.97 3.37 -7.45
N GLU A 8 8.19 4.14 -8.21
CA GLU A 8 7.52 3.66 -9.42
C GLU A 8 8.54 3.29 -10.51
N ILE A 9 9.57 4.11 -10.69
CA ILE A 9 10.65 3.84 -11.65
C ILE A 9 11.40 2.57 -11.26
N ILE A 10 11.82 2.43 -10.00
CA ILE A 10 12.53 1.25 -9.50
C ILE A 10 11.69 0.00 -9.71
N SER A 11 10.40 0.01 -9.33
CA SER A 11 9.53 -1.15 -9.46
C SER A 11 9.26 -1.55 -10.92
N THR A 12 9.09 -0.56 -11.80
CA THR A 12 8.85 -0.80 -13.23
C THR A 12 10.08 -1.41 -13.89
N LEU A 13 11.25 -0.79 -13.76
CA LEU A 13 12.49 -1.26 -14.37
C LEU A 13 12.92 -2.64 -13.84
N ARG A 14 12.75 -2.87 -12.53
CA ARG A 14 13.00 -4.19 -11.94
C ARG A 14 12.14 -5.27 -12.59
N ARG A 15 10.83 -5.00 -12.73
CA ARG A 15 9.88 -5.95 -13.35
C ARG A 15 10.15 -6.18 -14.83
N GLU A 16 10.51 -5.13 -15.56
CA GLU A 16 10.90 -5.23 -16.98
C GLU A 16 12.11 -6.15 -17.17
N LYS A 17 13.02 -6.18 -16.20
CA LYS A 17 14.17 -7.10 -16.17
C LYS A 17 13.84 -8.49 -15.60
N GLY A 18 12.58 -8.75 -15.24
CA GLY A 18 12.13 -10.03 -14.68
C GLY A 18 12.65 -10.33 -13.27
N MET A 19 13.18 -9.33 -12.56
CA MET A 19 13.75 -9.50 -11.22
C MET A 19 12.68 -9.41 -10.12
N THR A 20 12.83 -10.23 -9.08
CA THR A 20 12.11 -10.08 -7.81
C THR A 20 12.74 -8.99 -6.93
N GLN A 21 12.00 -8.49 -5.92
CA GLN A 21 12.55 -7.54 -4.94
C GLN A 21 13.77 -8.14 -4.21
N ARG A 22 13.76 -9.44 -3.96
CA ARG A 22 14.84 -10.16 -3.30
C ARG A 22 16.09 -10.23 -4.18
N GLU A 23 15.95 -10.57 -5.45
CA GLU A 23 17.09 -10.60 -6.37
C GLU A 23 17.75 -9.23 -6.51
N LEU A 24 16.96 -8.15 -6.63
CA LEU A 24 17.50 -6.81 -6.65
C LEU A 24 18.21 -6.46 -5.33
N ALA A 25 17.65 -6.87 -4.19
CA ALA A 25 18.25 -6.66 -2.88
C ALA A 25 19.58 -7.41 -2.73
N ASP A 26 19.63 -8.67 -3.17
CA ASP A 26 20.85 -9.50 -3.14
C ASP A 26 21.97 -8.88 -4.00
N MET A 27 21.64 -8.36 -5.19
CA MET A 27 22.60 -7.66 -6.06
C MET A 27 23.15 -6.37 -5.44
N LEU A 28 22.34 -5.69 -4.63
CA LEU A 28 22.72 -4.47 -3.92
C LEU A 28 23.35 -4.73 -2.55
N ASN A 29 23.35 -6.00 -2.09
CA ASN A 29 23.76 -6.40 -0.75
C ASN A 29 22.98 -5.71 0.38
N ILE A 30 21.67 -5.64 0.22
CA ILE A 30 20.72 -5.06 1.17
C ILE A 30 19.55 -6.03 1.43
N THR A 31 18.58 -5.61 2.23
CA THR A 31 17.40 -6.43 2.49
C THR A 31 16.29 -6.20 1.47
N ASP A 32 15.49 -7.23 1.18
CA ASP A 32 14.28 -7.15 0.36
C ASP A 32 13.27 -6.12 0.91
N LYS A 33 13.23 -5.98 2.24
CA LYS A 33 12.41 -4.96 2.92
C LYS A 33 12.84 -3.53 2.57
N ALA A 34 14.14 -3.29 2.35
CA ALA A 34 14.63 -1.98 1.91
C ALA A 34 14.12 -1.67 0.50
N VAL A 35 14.26 -2.60 -0.44
CA VAL A 35 13.73 -2.47 -1.82
C VAL A 35 12.22 -2.25 -1.79
N SER A 36 11.50 -3.02 -1.01
CA SER A 36 10.04 -2.85 -0.85
C SER A 36 9.64 -1.47 -0.32
N LYS A 37 10.43 -0.87 0.59
CA LYS A 37 10.19 0.49 1.08
C LYS A 37 10.46 1.53 0.01
N TRP A 38 11.51 1.35 -0.80
CA TRP A 38 11.83 2.25 -1.91
C TRP A 38 10.73 2.24 -2.98
N GLU A 39 10.27 1.07 -3.39
CA GLU A 39 9.20 0.93 -4.39
C GLU A 39 7.86 1.53 -3.94
N ARG A 40 7.67 1.68 -2.63
CA ARG A 40 6.49 2.34 -2.05
C ARG A 40 6.72 3.80 -1.67
N ASP A 41 7.87 4.38 -2.02
CA ASP A 41 8.28 5.74 -1.65
C ASP A 41 8.22 6.01 -0.12
N ILE A 42 8.41 4.98 0.71
CA ILE A 42 8.46 5.09 2.18
C ILE A 42 9.87 5.47 2.63
N ALA A 43 10.88 5.02 1.88
CA ALA A 43 12.28 5.33 2.09
C ALA A 43 12.97 5.52 0.74
N PHE A 44 14.15 6.14 0.75
CA PHE A 44 14.97 6.35 -0.43
C PHE A 44 16.29 5.57 -0.30
N PRO A 45 16.88 5.14 -1.44
CA PRO A 45 18.24 4.64 -1.45
C PRO A 45 19.19 5.73 -0.96
N ASP A 46 20.26 5.33 -0.25
CA ASP A 46 21.32 6.26 0.09
C ASP A 46 22.17 6.64 -1.15
N THR A 47 22.92 7.71 -1.03
CA THR A 47 23.75 8.25 -2.12
C THR A 47 24.82 7.27 -2.62
N GLN A 48 25.23 6.30 -1.81
CA GLN A 48 26.20 5.28 -2.20
C GLN A 48 25.54 4.13 -2.97
N THR A 49 24.27 3.85 -2.70
CA THR A 49 23.51 2.79 -3.34
C THR A 49 22.95 3.23 -4.70
N ILE A 50 22.64 4.53 -4.88
CA ILE A 50 22.04 5.05 -6.11
C ILE A 50 22.84 4.72 -7.38
N PRO A 51 24.16 4.90 -7.46
CA PRO A 51 24.91 4.58 -8.67
C PRO A 51 24.81 3.11 -9.05
N LYS A 52 24.94 2.21 -8.08
CA LYS A 52 24.84 0.76 -8.30
C LYS A 52 23.43 0.34 -8.70
N LEU A 53 22.42 0.95 -8.09
CA LEU A 53 21.02 0.74 -8.44
C LEU A 53 20.74 1.18 -9.88
N ALA A 54 21.25 2.35 -10.30
CA ALA A 54 21.13 2.85 -11.66
C ALA A 54 21.77 1.90 -12.68
N GLU A 55 22.99 1.41 -12.39
CA GLU A 55 23.70 0.43 -13.21
C GLU A 55 22.90 -0.86 -13.39
N ILE A 56 22.41 -1.44 -12.29
CA ILE A 56 21.59 -2.67 -12.32
C ILE A 56 20.29 -2.47 -13.11
N LEU A 57 19.63 -1.34 -12.94
CA LEU A 57 18.39 -1.02 -13.62
C LEU A 57 18.60 -0.56 -15.08
N GLY A 58 19.83 -0.19 -15.47
CA GLY A 58 20.18 0.23 -16.82
C GLY A 58 19.71 1.65 -17.15
N VAL A 59 19.71 2.55 -16.16
CA VAL A 59 19.35 3.96 -16.29
C VAL A 59 20.47 4.85 -15.78
N SER A 60 20.42 6.15 -16.09
CA SER A 60 21.39 7.10 -15.53
C SER A 60 21.04 7.46 -14.07
N VAL A 61 22.07 7.84 -13.30
CA VAL A 61 21.88 8.35 -11.94
C VAL A 61 20.98 9.59 -11.94
N GLU A 62 21.17 10.47 -12.94
CA GLU A 62 20.34 11.66 -13.09
C GLU A 62 18.87 11.34 -13.34
N GLU A 63 18.58 10.29 -14.10
CA GLU A 63 17.21 9.85 -14.38
C GLU A 63 16.52 9.35 -13.11
N LEU A 64 17.23 8.60 -12.28
CA LEU A 64 16.72 8.18 -10.96
C LEU A 64 16.55 9.36 -10.00
N MET A 65 17.50 10.30 -9.99
CA MET A 65 17.46 11.46 -9.08
C MET A 65 16.49 12.55 -9.50
N ASN A 66 16.23 12.71 -10.80
CA ASN A 66 15.23 13.64 -11.33
C ASN A 66 13.78 13.11 -11.17
N ALA A 67 13.63 11.86 -10.76
CA ALA A 67 12.34 11.37 -10.32
C ALA A 67 11.86 12.23 -9.14
N LYS A 68 10.62 12.70 -9.16
CA LYS A 68 10.07 13.42 -8.00
C LYS A 68 10.19 12.53 -6.78
N SER A 69 10.84 13.07 -5.75
CA SER A 69 10.68 12.54 -4.40
C SER A 69 9.21 12.71 -4.05
N ALA A 70 8.50 11.59 -3.82
CA ALA A 70 7.19 11.70 -3.22
C ALA A 70 7.36 12.47 -1.90
N PRO A 71 6.52 13.47 -1.60
CA PRO A 71 6.58 14.08 -0.30
C PRO A 71 6.50 12.98 0.73
N ILE A 72 7.45 12.95 1.69
CA ILE A 72 7.44 12.03 2.83
C ILE A 72 6.26 12.46 3.70
N THR A 73 5.08 12.29 3.19
CA THR A 73 3.89 12.33 4.01
C THR A 73 3.83 10.97 4.68
N GLY A 74 4.13 10.93 5.98
CA GLY A 74 4.05 9.74 6.82
C GLY A 74 2.65 9.11 6.89
N HIS A 75 1.85 9.28 5.83
CA HIS A 75 0.45 8.95 5.73
C HIS A 75 0.12 7.79 4.78
N ARG A 76 1.10 7.26 3.99
CA ARG A 76 0.78 6.08 3.16
C ARG A 76 0.61 4.79 3.96
N GLY A 77 1.22 4.71 5.14
CA GLY A 77 0.92 3.65 6.10
C GLY A 77 -0.50 3.78 6.66
N ALA A 78 -0.93 5.00 6.98
CA ALA A 78 -2.27 5.26 7.51
C ALA A 78 -3.36 5.04 6.43
N GLY A 79 -3.18 5.51 5.21
CA GLY A 79 -4.15 5.31 4.12
C GLY A 79 -4.32 3.85 3.72
N TYR A 80 -3.23 3.07 3.71
CA TYR A 80 -3.31 1.63 3.46
C TYR A 80 -4.00 0.90 4.62
N LEU A 81 -3.69 1.26 5.87
CA LEU A 81 -4.36 0.72 7.05
C LEU A 81 -5.83 1.12 7.11
N ILE A 82 -6.15 2.38 6.81
CA ILE A 82 -7.54 2.88 6.72
C ILE A 82 -8.32 2.11 5.65
N ASN A 83 -7.73 1.87 4.48
CA ASN A 83 -8.38 1.13 3.41
C ASN A 83 -8.61 -0.35 3.77
N ILE A 84 -7.67 -0.99 4.48
CA ILE A 84 -7.85 -2.35 5.02
C ILE A 84 -8.93 -2.36 6.11
N ILE A 85 -8.89 -1.40 7.04
CA ILE A 85 -9.84 -1.30 8.14
C ILE A 85 -11.25 -1.05 7.58
N LEU A 86 -11.42 -0.13 6.64
CA LEU A 86 -12.70 0.14 5.97
C LEU A 86 -13.26 -1.08 5.23
N LYS A 87 -12.42 -1.95 4.68
CA LYS A 87 -12.82 -3.20 4.04
C LYS A 87 -13.14 -4.32 5.05
N ALA A 88 -12.42 -4.34 6.17
CA ALA A 88 -12.57 -5.38 7.18
C ALA A 88 -13.77 -5.15 8.11
N ILE A 89 -14.12 -3.90 8.41
CA ILE A 89 -15.23 -3.55 9.31
C ILE A 89 -16.58 -4.15 8.87
N PRO A 90 -17.02 -4.03 7.61
CA PRO A 90 -18.30 -4.59 7.20
C PRO A 90 -18.38 -6.11 7.34
N VAL A 91 -17.27 -6.80 7.06
CA VAL A 91 -17.18 -8.26 7.17
C VAL A 91 -17.23 -8.70 8.63
N ALA A 92 -16.47 -8.04 9.51
CA ALA A 92 -16.44 -8.34 10.94
C ALA A 92 -17.81 -8.08 11.57
N MET A 93 -18.49 -6.98 11.22
CA MET A 93 -19.83 -6.65 11.70
C MET A 93 -20.86 -7.67 11.22
N GLY A 94 -20.77 -8.13 9.98
CA GLY A 94 -21.66 -9.18 9.47
C GLY A 94 -21.54 -10.48 10.25
N VAL A 95 -20.32 -10.92 10.56
CA VAL A 95 -20.07 -12.12 11.37
C VAL A 95 -20.62 -11.97 12.78
N VAL A 96 -20.40 -10.82 13.43
CA VAL A 96 -20.93 -10.55 14.77
C VAL A 96 -22.48 -10.60 14.78
N VAL A 97 -23.15 -10.02 13.80
CA VAL A 97 -24.61 -10.06 13.69
C VAL A 97 -25.13 -11.50 13.53
N ILE A 98 -24.47 -12.31 12.68
CA ILE A 98 -24.86 -13.70 12.47
C ILE A 98 -24.70 -14.51 13.76
N VAL A 99 -23.55 -14.41 14.43
CA VAL A 99 -23.27 -15.14 15.66
C VAL A 99 -24.21 -14.72 16.78
N ALA A 100 -24.44 -13.43 16.99
CA ALA A 100 -25.35 -12.92 18.02
C ALA A 100 -26.82 -13.31 17.74
N SER A 101 -27.22 -13.36 16.46
CA SER A 101 -28.55 -13.84 16.06
C SER A 101 -28.73 -15.34 16.35
N LEU A 102 -27.72 -16.15 16.13
CA LEU A 102 -27.74 -17.59 16.42
C LEU A 102 -27.77 -17.88 17.93
N LEU A 103 -27.15 -17.03 18.74
CA LEU A 103 -27.18 -17.14 20.19
C LEU A 103 -28.45 -16.62 20.83
N GLY A 104 -29.34 -15.98 20.03
CA GLY A 104 -30.63 -15.45 20.53
C GLY A 104 -30.48 -14.21 21.45
N GLU A 105 -29.31 -13.62 21.51
CA GLU A 105 -29.04 -12.47 22.40
C GLU A 105 -29.27 -11.09 21.73
N LEU A 106 -29.69 -11.05 20.46
CA LEU A 106 -29.95 -9.80 19.76
C LEU A 106 -31.34 -9.28 20.07
N ASP A 107 -31.39 -8.21 20.88
CA ASP A 107 -32.60 -7.35 20.89
C ASP A 107 -32.74 -6.64 19.54
N SER A 108 -33.97 -6.53 19.03
CA SER A 108 -34.23 -5.96 17.69
C SER A 108 -33.62 -4.59 17.46
N LYS A 109 -33.53 -3.75 18.49
CA LYS A 109 -32.92 -2.41 18.42
C LYS A 109 -31.41 -2.46 18.19
N SER A 110 -30.72 -3.38 18.85
CA SER A 110 -29.27 -3.57 18.70
C SER A 110 -28.91 -4.13 17.34
N GLY A 111 -29.75 -5.04 16.81
CA GLY A 111 -29.56 -5.59 15.46
C GLY A 111 -29.65 -4.52 14.36
N PHE A 112 -30.64 -3.63 14.42
CA PHE A 112 -30.79 -2.55 13.44
C PHE A 112 -29.65 -1.52 13.50
N THR A 113 -29.12 -1.20 14.68
CA THR A 113 -27.99 -0.28 14.81
C THR A 113 -26.70 -0.87 14.22
N LEU A 114 -26.42 -2.14 14.43
CA LEU A 114 -25.25 -2.82 13.86
C LEU A 114 -25.32 -2.92 12.33
N ILE A 115 -26.49 -3.21 11.78
CA ILE A 115 -26.72 -3.21 10.32
C ILE A 115 -26.53 -1.80 9.75
N GLY A 116 -27.03 -0.76 10.43
CA GLY A 116 -26.87 0.63 10.03
C GLY A 116 -25.40 1.06 9.96
N ILE A 117 -24.58 0.70 10.93
CA ILE A 117 -23.14 0.98 10.95
C ILE A 117 -22.43 0.24 9.81
N GLY A 118 -22.76 -1.02 9.56
CA GLY A 118 -22.22 -1.80 8.46
C GLY A 118 -22.51 -1.19 7.09
N LEU A 119 -23.76 -0.78 6.84
CA LEU A 119 -24.19 -0.13 5.60
C LEU A 119 -23.54 1.24 5.41
N ALA A 120 -23.40 2.04 6.48
CA ALA A 120 -22.72 3.33 6.43
C ALA A 120 -21.24 3.17 6.01
N SER A 121 -20.54 2.15 6.54
CA SER A 121 -19.16 1.85 6.19
C SER A 121 -18.99 1.44 4.71
N VAL A 122 -19.94 0.66 4.18
CA VAL A 122 -19.97 0.30 2.75
C VAL A 122 -20.26 1.53 1.89
N GLY A 123 -21.17 2.40 2.32
CA GLY A 123 -21.50 3.65 1.62
C GLY A 123 -20.30 4.58 1.48
N VAL A 124 -19.54 4.77 2.56
CA VAL A 124 -18.30 5.58 2.54
C VAL A 124 -17.26 4.97 1.59
N TYR A 125 -17.10 3.65 1.64
CA TYR A 125 -16.16 2.93 0.75
C TYR A 125 -16.54 3.09 -0.74
N LEU A 126 -17.81 3.00 -1.08
CA LEU A 126 -18.29 3.16 -2.46
C LEU A 126 -18.15 4.59 -2.98
N LEU A 127 -18.29 5.59 -2.10
CA LEU A 127 -18.09 7.00 -2.47
C LEU A 127 -16.62 7.30 -2.75
N GLU A 128 -15.70 6.74 -1.97
CA GLU A 128 -14.27 6.97 -2.14
C GLU A 128 -13.68 6.25 -3.38
N ASN A 129 -14.34 5.18 -3.84
CA ASN A 129 -13.85 4.37 -4.97
C ASN A 129 -14.51 4.73 -6.32
N LYS A 130 -15.19 5.88 -6.40
CA LYS A 130 -15.94 6.32 -7.60
C LYS A 130 -15.10 7.18 -8.58
N ASP A 131 -13.81 7.47 -8.26
CA ASP A 131 -12.88 8.23 -9.12
C ASP A 131 -11.84 7.34 -9.78
#